data_91ced5d5fe7aeb68c86900b0606632f5
#
_entry.id   91ced5d5fe7aeb68c86900b0606632f5
#
_cell.length_a   1.000
_cell.length_b   1.000
_cell.length_c   1.000
_cell.angle_alpha   90.00
_cell.angle_beta   90.00
_cell.angle_gamma   90.00
#
_symmetry.space_group_name_H-M   'P 1'
#
loop_
_entity.id
_entity.type
_entity.pdbx_description
1 polymer ?
#
loop_
_entity_poly.entity_id
_entity_poly.type
_entity_poly.pdbx_seq_one_letter_code
_entity_poly.pdbx_strand_id
1 'polypeptide(L)'
;MNTKTNRFNVITLTLTSLLGFGAAMAAADATASNGRDVTVSYRDLDLSRPADVRTLYKRIENAAASACLTAPPTVDLARHLAWEHCYSAAIDSAVMQVRSPELLALYRSQPSRES
;
A
#
# COMPACT_ATOMS: atom_id res chain seq x y z
N MET A 1 -17.37 20.66 3.26
CA MET A 1 -16.80 19.92 2.09
C MET A 1 -15.51 19.25 2.54
N ASN A 2 -15.59 17.98 2.88
CA ASN A 2 -14.40 17.23 3.33
C ASN A 2 -13.62 16.72 2.13
N THR A 3 -12.59 17.45 1.79
CA THR A 3 -11.63 17.07 0.75
C THR A 3 -10.65 16.05 1.33
N LYS A 4 -11.05 14.79 1.45
CA LYS A 4 -10.11 13.72 1.81
C LYS A 4 -9.33 13.31 0.56
N THR A 5 -8.36 14.13 0.19
CA THR A 5 -7.32 13.72 -0.75
C THR A 5 -6.22 13.09 0.08
N ASN A 6 -6.25 11.78 0.20
CA ASN A 6 -5.12 11.07 0.78
C ASN A 6 -4.07 10.92 -0.30
N ARG A 7 -3.20 11.93 -0.39
CA ARG A 7 -1.94 11.80 -1.11
C ARG A 7 -1.02 10.98 -0.20
N PHE A 8 -0.55 9.87 -0.70
CA PHE A 8 0.57 9.15 -0.11
C PHE A 8 1.80 10.07 -0.22
N ASN A 9 1.97 10.91 0.75
CA ASN A 9 3.13 11.77 0.83
C ASN A 9 4.08 11.15 1.85
N VAL A 10 5.16 10.59 1.35
CA VAL A 10 6.30 10.27 2.20
C VAL A 10 6.88 11.62 2.62
N ILE A 11 6.54 12.04 3.84
CA ILE A 11 7.09 13.25 4.42
C ILE A 11 8.55 12.99 4.75
N THR A 12 9.42 13.43 3.89
CA THR A 12 10.83 13.56 4.22
C THR A 12 10.98 14.73 5.18
N LEU A 13 11.02 14.45 6.47
CA LEU A 13 11.41 15.44 7.47
C LEU A 13 12.93 15.65 7.36
N THR A 14 13.33 16.67 6.65
CA THR A 14 14.69 17.18 6.73
C THR A 14 14.83 18.03 7.98
N LEU A 15 15.30 17.43 9.06
CA LEU A 15 15.76 18.18 10.22
C LEU A 15 17.22 18.56 10.00
N THR A 16 17.46 19.81 9.63
CA THR A 16 18.78 20.42 9.63
C THR A 16 19.19 20.67 11.07
N SER A 17 20.10 19.86 11.61
CA SER A 17 20.83 20.19 12.83
C SER A 17 22.31 20.19 12.53
N LEU A 18 22.91 21.34 12.69
CA LEU A 18 24.35 21.62 12.60
C LEU A 18 25.08 21.09 13.83
N LEU A 19 26.30 20.59 13.58
CA LEU A 19 27.42 20.36 14.50
C LEU A 19 27.40 19.05 15.32
N GLY A 20 28.26 18.13 14.90
CA GLY A 20 28.70 17.01 15.72
C GLY A 20 29.50 16.00 14.88
N PHE A 21 30.82 16.05 14.99
CA PHE A 21 31.73 15.01 14.48
C PHE A 21 31.33 13.66 15.07
N GLY A 22 30.85 12.77 14.23
CA GLY A 22 30.58 11.39 14.56
C GLY A 22 30.39 10.63 13.28
N ALA A 23 31.17 9.59 13.06
CA ALA A 23 31.02 8.67 11.94
C ALA A 23 29.60 8.11 11.95
N ALA A 24 28.69 8.76 11.26
CA ALA A 24 27.35 8.24 11.04
C ALA A 24 27.46 7.15 9.99
N MET A 25 27.40 5.93 10.42
CA MET A 25 26.89 4.86 9.59
C MET A 25 25.44 5.22 9.27
N ALA A 26 25.23 5.94 8.20
CA ALA A 26 23.92 6.05 7.60
C ALA A 26 23.57 4.69 7.03
N ALA A 27 22.96 3.84 7.84
CA ALA A 27 22.14 2.77 7.31
C ALA A 27 20.96 3.47 6.64
N ALA A 28 21.12 3.84 5.39
CA ALA A 28 20.01 4.15 4.53
C ALA A 28 19.28 2.82 4.34
N ASP A 29 18.31 2.52 5.16
CA ASP A 29 17.27 1.59 4.82
C ASP A 29 16.46 2.22 3.69
N ALA A 30 17.08 2.27 2.53
CA ALA A 30 16.35 2.32 1.31
C ALA A 30 15.70 0.94 1.18
N THR A 31 14.59 0.72 1.85
CA THR A 31 13.62 -0.22 1.36
C THR A 31 13.21 0.32 0.00
N ALA A 32 13.96 -0.10 -1.01
CA ALA A 32 13.57 0.10 -2.38
C ALA A 32 12.28 -0.70 -2.54
N SER A 33 11.15 -0.04 -2.27
CA SER A 33 9.86 -0.52 -2.73
C SER A 33 9.96 -0.44 -4.24
N ASN A 34 10.19 -1.56 -4.90
CA ASN A 34 10.17 -1.67 -6.37
C ASN A 34 8.76 -1.42 -6.93
N GLY A 35 7.89 -0.82 -6.15
CA GLY A 35 6.53 -0.46 -6.49
C GLY A 35 6.43 0.98 -6.99
N ARG A 36 5.48 1.21 -7.89
CA ARG A 36 5.07 2.54 -8.32
C ARG A 36 4.04 3.08 -7.35
N ASP A 37 4.10 4.37 -7.05
CA ASP A 37 3.04 5.01 -6.29
C ASP A 37 1.77 5.08 -7.15
N VAL A 38 0.71 4.44 -6.68
CA VAL A 38 -0.60 4.43 -7.34
C VAL A 38 -1.64 5.01 -6.39
N THR A 39 -2.38 6.01 -6.87
CA THR A 39 -3.43 6.66 -6.08
C THR A 39 -4.77 5.98 -6.30
N VAL A 40 -5.43 5.58 -5.21
CA VAL A 40 -6.80 5.05 -5.23
C VAL A 40 -7.77 6.15 -4.80
N SER A 41 -8.68 6.52 -5.70
CA SER A 41 -9.77 7.45 -5.37
C SER A 41 -11.00 6.70 -4.88
N TYR A 42 -11.65 7.22 -3.81
CA TYR A 42 -12.88 6.65 -3.26
C TYR A 42 -13.88 7.71 -2.79
N ARG A 43 -13.76 8.93 -3.32
CA ARG A 43 -14.65 10.05 -2.97
C ARG A 43 -16.09 9.85 -3.44
N ASP A 44 -16.28 9.06 -4.47
CA ASP A 44 -17.55 8.69 -5.08
C ASP A 44 -18.25 7.54 -4.37
N LEU A 45 -17.63 6.97 -3.33
CA LEU A 45 -18.11 5.80 -2.62
C LEU A 45 -18.58 6.15 -1.22
N ASP A 46 -19.66 5.50 -0.81
CA ASP A 46 -20.19 5.54 0.56
C ASP A 46 -19.73 4.27 1.31
N LEU A 47 -18.74 4.44 2.19
CA LEU A 47 -18.12 3.32 2.89
C LEU A 47 -19.01 2.70 3.99
N SER A 48 -20.20 3.25 4.23
CA SER A 48 -21.24 2.60 5.04
C SER A 48 -22.03 1.54 4.26
N ARG A 49 -21.87 1.51 2.93
CA ARG A 49 -22.58 0.59 2.03
C ARG A 49 -21.69 -0.56 1.63
N PRO A 50 -22.09 -1.82 1.90
CA PRO A 50 -21.27 -3.00 1.57
C PRO A 50 -20.89 -3.10 0.09
N ALA A 51 -21.75 -2.65 -0.83
CA ALA A 51 -21.45 -2.64 -2.25
C ALA A 51 -20.29 -1.70 -2.60
N ASP A 52 -20.28 -0.52 -1.99
CA ASP A 52 -19.25 0.50 -2.22
C ASP A 52 -17.92 0.11 -1.58
N VAL A 53 -17.96 -0.54 -0.42
CA VAL A 53 -16.78 -1.12 0.23
C VAL A 53 -16.13 -2.18 -0.67
N ARG A 54 -16.92 -3.06 -1.28
CA ARG A 54 -16.40 -4.03 -2.26
C ARG A 54 -15.81 -3.37 -3.50
N THR A 55 -16.43 -2.30 -3.97
CA THR A 55 -15.90 -1.52 -5.09
C THR A 55 -14.56 -0.90 -4.75
N LEU A 56 -14.44 -0.32 -3.55
CA LEU A 56 -13.16 0.22 -3.08
C LEU A 56 -12.10 -0.87 -2.99
N TYR A 57 -12.45 -2.01 -2.42
CA TYR A 57 -11.52 -3.13 -2.29
C TYR A 57 -10.97 -3.56 -3.66
N LYS A 58 -11.82 -3.67 -4.68
CA LYS A 58 -11.41 -3.97 -6.06
C LYS A 58 -10.48 -2.90 -6.64
N ARG A 59 -10.73 -1.63 -6.36
CA ARG A 59 -9.83 -0.54 -6.78
C ARG A 59 -8.45 -0.66 -6.12
N ILE A 60 -8.41 -1.04 -4.84
CA ILE A 60 -7.17 -1.28 -4.09
C ILE A 60 -6.40 -2.46 -4.70
N GLU A 61 -7.08 -3.57 -4.99
CA GLU A 61 -6.45 -4.73 -5.62
C GLU A 61 -5.83 -4.39 -6.98
N ASN A 62 -6.55 -3.67 -7.82
CA ASN A 62 -6.06 -3.24 -9.14
C ASN A 62 -4.87 -2.28 -9.02
N ALA A 63 -4.92 -1.36 -8.05
CA ALA A 63 -3.83 -0.43 -7.79
C ALA A 63 -2.58 -1.17 -7.28
N ALA A 64 -2.75 -2.13 -6.38
CA ALA A 64 -1.65 -2.96 -5.87
C ALA A 64 -0.99 -3.78 -6.98
N ALA A 65 -1.80 -4.39 -7.85
CA ALA A 65 -1.28 -5.13 -9.01
C ALA A 65 -0.49 -4.22 -9.95
N SER A 66 -0.98 -3.00 -10.18
CA SER A 66 -0.30 -2.01 -11.03
C SER A 66 1.00 -1.49 -10.39
N ALA A 67 1.00 -1.30 -9.06
CA ALA A 67 2.16 -0.84 -8.31
C ALA A 67 3.28 -1.88 -8.29
N CYS A 68 2.92 -3.16 -8.15
CA CYS A 68 3.87 -4.28 -8.06
C CYS A 68 4.30 -4.84 -9.41
N LEU A 69 3.94 -4.17 -10.51
CA LEU A 69 4.17 -4.63 -11.87
C LEU A 69 3.39 -5.92 -12.19
N THR A 70 3.55 -6.41 -13.41
CA THR A 70 2.87 -7.63 -13.84
C THR A 70 3.40 -8.84 -13.07
N ALA A 71 2.48 -9.69 -12.60
CA ALA A 71 2.86 -10.96 -12.01
C ALA A 71 3.77 -11.74 -12.98
N PRO A 72 4.90 -12.25 -12.51
CA PRO A 72 5.80 -13.02 -13.36
C PRO A 72 5.14 -14.34 -13.78
N PRO A 73 5.54 -14.92 -14.90
CA PRO A 73 5.12 -16.28 -15.23
C PRO A 73 5.49 -17.24 -14.11
N THR A 74 4.63 -18.20 -13.85
CA THR A 74 4.71 -19.15 -12.71
C THR A 74 5.98 -20.03 -12.69
N VAL A 75 6.76 -19.99 -13.76
CA VAL A 75 8.03 -20.74 -13.88
C VAL A 75 9.16 -20.21 -13.01
N ASP A 76 9.05 -18.97 -12.50
CA ASP A 76 10.05 -18.37 -11.61
C ASP A 76 9.44 -18.15 -10.22
N LEU A 77 9.62 -19.13 -9.34
CA LEU A 77 9.08 -19.12 -7.99
C LEU A 77 9.57 -17.92 -7.18
N ALA A 78 10.85 -17.56 -7.28
CA ALA A 78 11.40 -16.45 -6.51
C ALA A 78 10.76 -15.12 -6.88
N ARG A 79 10.55 -14.86 -8.16
CA ARG A 79 9.87 -13.67 -8.64
C ARG A 79 8.38 -13.67 -8.28
N HIS A 80 7.76 -14.84 -8.32
CA HIS A 80 6.35 -14.96 -7.93
C HIS A 80 6.15 -14.61 -6.45
N LEU A 81 6.97 -15.17 -5.56
CA LEU A 81 6.93 -14.86 -4.14
C LEU A 81 7.24 -13.39 -3.85
N ALA A 82 8.20 -12.79 -4.55
CA ALA A 82 8.48 -11.37 -4.43
C ALA A 82 7.30 -10.49 -4.86
N TRP A 83 6.62 -10.88 -5.93
CA TRP A 83 5.41 -10.18 -6.38
C TRP A 83 4.26 -10.33 -5.39
N GLU A 84 4.00 -11.54 -4.88
CA GLU A 84 2.97 -11.77 -3.85
C GLU A 84 3.22 -10.95 -2.60
N HIS A 85 4.47 -10.88 -2.15
CA HIS A 85 4.86 -10.06 -1.01
C HIS A 85 4.61 -8.57 -1.26
N CYS A 86 5.00 -8.05 -2.42
CA CYS A 86 4.71 -6.67 -2.81
C CYS A 86 3.20 -6.40 -2.85
N TYR A 87 2.45 -7.28 -3.50
CA TYR A 87 1.00 -7.16 -3.69
C TYR A 87 0.25 -7.16 -2.37
N SER A 88 0.55 -8.12 -1.49
CA SER A 88 -0.09 -8.18 -0.16
C SER A 88 0.25 -6.97 0.69
N ALA A 89 1.53 -6.56 0.74
CA ALA A 89 1.96 -5.39 1.49
C ALA A 89 1.32 -4.09 0.99
N ALA A 90 1.13 -3.96 -0.31
CA ALA A 90 0.45 -2.80 -0.90
C ALA A 90 -1.03 -2.73 -0.50
N ILE A 91 -1.73 -3.86 -0.49
CA ILE A 91 -3.13 -3.93 -0.06
C ILE A 91 -3.25 -3.66 1.43
N ASP A 92 -2.41 -4.26 2.27
CA ASP A 92 -2.37 -4.03 3.71
C ASP A 92 -2.23 -2.54 4.01
N SER A 93 -1.25 -1.91 3.41
CA SER A 93 -0.98 -0.48 3.57
C SER A 93 -2.18 0.37 3.16
N ALA A 94 -2.81 0.07 2.02
CA ALA A 94 -3.97 0.82 1.53
C ALA A 94 -5.20 0.67 2.44
N VAL A 95 -5.51 -0.55 2.87
CA VAL A 95 -6.63 -0.83 3.78
C VAL A 95 -6.46 -0.10 5.12
N MET A 96 -5.25 -0.12 5.67
CA MET A 96 -4.95 0.57 6.93
C MET A 96 -5.04 2.08 6.81
N GLN A 97 -4.74 2.65 5.65
CA GLN A 97 -4.80 4.10 5.43
C GLN A 97 -6.23 4.62 5.26
N VAL A 98 -7.12 3.84 4.70
CA VAL A 98 -8.54 4.22 4.54
C VAL A 98 -9.24 4.33 5.89
N ARG A 99 -8.82 3.56 6.88
CA ARG A 99 -9.39 3.55 8.24
C ARG A 99 -10.90 3.29 8.29
N SER A 100 -11.42 2.48 7.37
CA SER A 100 -12.81 2.03 7.38
C SER A 100 -12.89 0.67 8.08
N PRO A 101 -13.67 0.55 9.16
CA PRO A 101 -13.88 -0.74 9.82
C PRO A 101 -14.57 -1.77 8.92
N GLU A 102 -15.44 -1.33 8.03
CA GLU A 102 -16.13 -2.19 7.06
C GLU A 102 -15.15 -2.75 6.03
N LEU A 103 -14.24 -1.91 5.53
CA LEU A 103 -13.19 -2.34 4.61
C LEU A 103 -12.23 -3.32 5.29
N LEU A 104 -11.85 -3.03 6.52
CA LEU A 104 -10.98 -3.91 7.30
C LEU A 104 -11.64 -5.27 7.57
N ALA A 105 -12.93 -5.28 7.89
CA ALA A 105 -13.69 -6.51 8.08
C ALA A 105 -13.77 -7.34 6.79
N LEU A 106 -14.03 -6.69 5.66
CA LEU A 106 -14.01 -7.36 4.35
C LEU A 106 -12.62 -7.94 4.05
N TYR A 107 -11.57 -7.16 4.29
CA TYR A 107 -10.20 -7.58 4.07
C TYR A 107 -9.83 -8.83 4.89
N ARG A 108 -10.19 -8.87 6.18
CA ARG A 108 -9.95 -10.02 7.06
C ARG A 108 -10.77 -11.27 6.70
N SER A 109 -11.89 -11.10 6.01
CA SER A 109 -12.73 -12.21 5.58
C SER A 109 -12.21 -12.92 4.32
N GLN A 110 -11.17 -12.42 3.67
CA GLN A 110 -10.61 -13.02 2.46
C GLN A 110 -9.73 -14.22 2.81
N PRO A 111 -10.04 -15.43 2.33
CA PRO A 111 -9.37 -16.67 2.76
C PRO A 111 -7.94 -16.85 2.26
N SER A 112 -7.47 -16.01 1.37
CA SER A 112 -6.21 -16.23 0.62
C SER A 112 -4.97 -15.62 1.26
N ARG A 113 -5.01 -15.15 2.51
CA ARG A 113 -3.92 -14.34 3.08
C ARG A 113 -3.27 -14.91 4.33
N GLU A 114 -3.66 -16.10 4.71
CA GLU A 114 -2.97 -16.87 5.73
C GLU A 114 -1.97 -17.82 5.06
N SER A 115 -0.87 -17.26 4.65
CA SER A 115 0.30 -18.07 4.29
C SER A 115 1.55 -17.36 4.74
#